data_1a7316e8f04eec54cb57e0bf991a6679
#
_entry.id   1a7316e8f04eec54cb57e0bf991a6679
#
_cell.length_a   1.000
_cell.length_b   1.000
_cell.length_c   1.000
_cell.angle_alpha   90.00
_cell.angle_beta   90.00
_cell.angle_gamma   90.00
#
_symmetry.space_group_name_H-M   'P 1'
#
loop_
_entity.id
_entity.type
_entity.pdbx_description
1 polymer ?
#
loop_
_entity_poly.entity_id
_entity_poly.type
_entity_poly.pdbx_seq_one_letter_code
_entity_poly.pdbx_strand_id
1 'polypeptide(L)'
;MREFNVEKQTKQLIEYTREWFNKFGENSRAIIGISGGKDSSVTAAILKEALGADRVRGIIMPNKKMDDLDDAKLLAEHLGIPYEIVPITDYFDAAIATFEKADLFDVTSDLRINLAPRLRMATLYAAAQGQGVTSFVVNTCNASEDYVGYSTKYGDAAGDVSLLQDFTVTEVLQIGEYLGLPEKLVHKAPSDGLSGMTDEDKLGFTYAQLDAYISDKNADIPEDVKASIDRKHVANLHKLQLMPAYKRH
;
A
#
# COMPACT_ATOMS: atom_id res chain seq x y z
N MET A 1 -6.63 24.86 -4.18
CA MET A 1 -5.70 23.71 -4.19
C MET A 1 -4.46 24.04 -3.35
N ARG A 2 -4.07 23.14 -2.44
CA ARG A 2 -2.77 23.24 -1.74
C ARG A 2 -1.67 23.17 -2.80
N GLU A 3 -0.77 24.18 -2.83
CA GLU A 3 0.36 24.16 -3.76
C GLU A 3 1.31 23.02 -3.36
N PHE A 4 1.42 22.01 -4.22
CA PHE A 4 2.28 20.86 -4.00
C PHE A 4 3.66 21.10 -4.61
N ASN A 5 4.67 21.29 -3.78
CA ASN A 5 6.06 21.38 -4.22
C ASN A 5 6.72 20.01 -4.07
N VAL A 6 6.79 19.26 -5.16
CA VAL A 6 7.27 17.87 -5.17
C VAL A 6 8.69 17.73 -4.63
N GLU A 7 9.61 18.62 -5.01
CA GLU A 7 11.01 18.56 -4.54
C GLU A 7 11.09 18.73 -3.01
N LYS A 8 10.41 19.77 -2.48
CA LYS A 8 10.41 20.06 -1.05
C LYS A 8 9.77 18.91 -0.27
N GLN A 9 8.61 18.43 -0.71
CA GLN A 9 7.87 17.39 -0.01
C GLN A 9 8.62 16.06 -0.03
N THR A 10 9.21 15.69 -1.17
CA THR A 10 10.00 14.46 -1.27
C THR A 10 11.22 14.49 -0.38
N LYS A 11 11.96 15.63 -0.34
CA LYS A 11 13.10 15.77 0.58
C LYS A 11 12.71 15.68 2.05
N GLN A 12 11.60 16.31 2.44
CA GLN A 12 11.09 16.24 3.81
C GLN A 12 10.64 14.81 4.17
N LEU A 13 10.02 14.10 3.26
CA LEU A 13 9.57 12.71 3.46
C LEU A 13 10.77 11.75 3.61
N ILE A 14 11.81 11.91 2.81
CA ILE A 14 13.06 11.15 2.93
C ILE A 14 13.71 11.42 4.30
N GLU A 15 13.78 12.67 4.75
CA GLU A 15 14.36 13.02 6.06
C GLU A 15 13.53 12.47 7.21
N TYR A 16 12.18 12.62 7.15
CA TYR A 16 11.28 12.01 8.13
C TYR A 16 11.50 10.49 8.24
N THR A 17 11.62 9.81 7.09
CA THR A 17 11.85 8.37 7.04
C THR A 17 13.16 8.00 7.71
N ARG A 18 14.25 8.73 7.40
CA ARG A 18 15.57 8.53 8.00
C ARG A 18 15.54 8.71 9.52
N GLU A 19 14.94 9.81 9.99
CA GLU A 19 14.81 10.11 11.41
C GLU A 19 13.98 9.07 12.15
N TRP A 20 12.87 8.62 11.54
CA TRP A 20 11.99 7.62 12.14
C TRP A 20 12.72 6.31 12.38
N PHE A 21 13.41 5.78 11.37
CA PHE A 21 14.18 4.54 11.49
C PHE A 21 15.36 4.66 12.45
N ASN A 22 16.07 5.79 12.46
CA ASN A 22 17.22 6.00 13.34
C ASN A 22 16.87 6.01 14.83
N LYS A 23 15.61 6.28 15.20
CA LYS A 23 15.13 6.14 16.59
C LYS A 23 15.26 4.70 17.12
N PHE A 24 15.28 3.71 16.23
CA PHE A 24 15.36 2.29 16.56
C PHE A 24 16.74 1.67 16.28
N GLY A 25 17.70 2.50 15.92
CA GLY A 25 19.10 2.12 15.67
C GLY A 25 19.50 2.18 14.20
N GLU A 26 20.78 2.46 13.98
CA GLU A 26 21.36 2.65 12.63
C GLU A 26 21.25 1.41 11.73
N ASN A 27 21.10 0.22 12.32
CA ASN A 27 20.96 -1.05 11.59
C ASN A 27 19.50 -1.51 11.42
N SER A 28 18.53 -0.70 11.89
CA SER A 28 17.11 -1.05 11.70
C SER A 28 16.76 -1.13 10.20
N ARG A 29 15.91 -2.10 9.83
CA ARG A 29 15.57 -2.39 8.44
C ARG A 29 14.12 -2.10 8.11
N ALA A 30 13.89 -1.73 6.87
CA ALA A 30 12.55 -1.62 6.29
C ALA A 30 12.22 -2.89 5.51
N ILE A 31 11.05 -3.47 5.78
CA ILE A 31 10.47 -4.59 5.05
C ILE A 31 9.29 -4.05 4.26
N ILE A 32 9.32 -4.21 2.94
CA ILE A 32 8.29 -3.70 2.05
C ILE A 32 7.79 -4.78 1.09
N GLY A 33 6.45 -4.84 0.93
CA GLY A 33 5.83 -5.63 -0.13
C GLY A 33 5.99 -4.93 -1.47
N ILE A 34 6.58 -5.59 -2.45
CA ILE A 34 6.74 -5.06 -3.80
C ILE A 34 5.70 -5.70 -4.71
N SER A 35 4.76 -4.91 -5.20
CA SER A 35 3.67 -5.35 -6.07
C SER A 35 3.92 -5.07 -7.57
N GLY A 36 4.89 -4.21 -7.90
CA GLY A 36 5.06 -3.67 -9.25
C GLY A 36 4.12 -2.50 -9.57
N GLY A 37 3.29 -2.07 -8.63
CA GLY A 37 2.44 -0.87 -8.73
C GLY A 37 3.15 0.40 -8.24
N LYS A 38 2.57 1.57 -8.57
CA LYS A 38 3.11 2.91 -8.28
C LYS A 38 3.46 3.12 -6.80
N ASP A 39 2.56 2.78 -5.89
CA ASP A 39 2.70 3.09 -4.46
C ASP A 39 3.85 2.32 -3.82
N SER A 40 3.94 1.00 -4.08
CA SER A 40 5.07 0.19 -3.62
C SER A 40 6.39 0.64 -4.24
N SER A 41 6.36 1.12 -5.49
CA SER A 41 7.54 1.61 -6.20
C SER A 41 8.06 2.92 -5.59
N VAL A 42 7.18 3.88 -5.36
CA VAL A 42 7.53 5.17 -4.74
C VAL A 42 7.99 4.98 -3.30
N THR A 43 7.28 4.16 -2.52
CA THR A 43 7.66 3.86 -1.14
C THR A 43 9.06 3.20 -1.08
N ALA A 44 9.34 2.22 -1.94
CA ALA A 44 10.65 1.56 -1.99
C ALA A 44 11.79 2.53 -2.36
N ALA A 45 11.53 3.45 -3.30
CA ALA A 45 12.50 4.48 -3.68
C ALA A 45 12.79 5.45 -2.53
N ILE A 46 11.77 5.92 -1.81
CA ILE A 46 11.92 6.76 -0.61
C ILE A 46 12.75 6.04 0.45
N LEU A 47 12.46 4.77 0.71
CA LEU A 47 13.20 3.95 1.68
C LEU A 47 14.66 3.81 1.30
N LYS A 48 14.95 3.54 0.02
CA LYS A 48 16.31 3.42 -0.49
C LYS A 48 17.08 4.75 -0.36
N GLU A 49 16.45 5.89 -0.68
CA GLU A 49 17.09 7.20 -0.53
C GLU A 49 17.30 7.60 0.95
N ALA A 50 16.40 7.17 1.83
CA ALA A 50 16.50 7.49 3.25
C ALA A 50 17.51 6.61 4.00
N LEU A 51 17.56 5.30 3.69
CA LEU A 51 18.25 4.30 4.50
C LEU A 51 19.47 3.67 3.79
N GLY A 52 19.54 3.78 2.47
CA GLY A 52 20.42 2.97 1.64
C GLY A 52 19.85 1.60 1.33
N ALA A 53 20.26 1.02 0.18
CA ALA A 53 19.73 -0.26 -0.31
C ALA A 53 19.89 -1.43 0.68
N ASP A 54 21.00 -1.45 1.41
CA ASP A 54 21.33 -2.53 2.35
C ASP A 54 20.40 -2.62 3.57
N ARG A 55 19.62 -1.59 3.85
CA ARG A 55 18.64 -1.55 4.95
C ARG A 55 17.21 -1.79 4.48
N VAL A 56 16.96 -1.96 3.19
CA VAL A 56 15.64 -2.25 2.62
C VAL A 56 15.57 -3.71 2.20
N ARG A 57 14.45 -4.36 2.45
CA ARG A 57 14.16 -5.73 2.01
C ARG A 57 12.83 -5.75 1.28
N GLY A 58 12.88 -6.07 -0.01
CA GLY A 58 11.71 -6.25 -0.84
C GLY A 58 11.16 -7.67 -0.74
N ILE A 59 9.85 -7.82 -0.51
CA ILE A 59 9.18 -9.13 -0.54
C ILE A 59 8.14 -9.11 -1.65
N ILE A 60 8.31 -9.98 -2.64
CA ILE A 60 7.37 -10.17 -3.75
C ILE A 60 6.51 -11.39 -3.44
N MET A 61 5.21 -11.23 -3.34
CA MET A 61 4.29 -12.23 -2.83
C MET A 61 3.19 -12.60 -3.83
N PRO A 62 3.54 -13.36 -4.89
CA PRO A 62 2.56 -13.79 -5.88
C PRO A 62 1.53 -14.75 -5.26
N ASN A 63 0.25 -14.61 -5.72
CA ASN A 63 -0.79 -15.57 -5.48
C ASN A 63 -1.23 -16.16 -6.82
N LYS A 64 -0.87 -17.42 -7.10
CA LYS A 64 -1.00 -18.06 -8.42
C LYS A 64 -0.24 -17.26 -9.49
N LYS A 65 -0.96 -16.73 -10.47
CA LYS A 65 -0.38 -15.85 -11.47
C LYS A 65 -0.29 -14.43 -10.92
N MET A 66 0.85 -13.78 -11.12
CA MET A 66 1.06 -12.36 -10.85
C MET A 66 1.52 -11.71 -12.15
N ASP A 67 0.63 -10.96 -12.80
CA ASP A 67 0.92 -10.32 -14.09
C ASP A 67 2.03 -9.27 -13.96
N ASP A 68 2.19 -8.68 -12.77
CA ASP A 68 3.16 -7.63 -12.46
C ASP A 68 4.47 -8.15 -11.85
N LEU A 69 4.75 -9.45 -11.93
CA LEU A 69 5.97 -10.04 -11.34
C LEU A 69 7.23 -9.46 -11.94
N ASP A 70 7.26 -9.25 -13.25
CA ASP A 70 8.42 -8.67 -13.94
C ASP A 70 8.59 -7.18 -13.60
N ASP A 71 7.51 -6.45 -13.37
CA ASP A 71 7.55 -5.06 -12.91
C ASP A 71 8.06 -4.95 -11.46
N ALA A 72 7.66 -5.87 -10.59
CA ALA A 72 8.16 -5.95 -9.22
C ALA A 72 9.67 -6.25 -9.17
N LYS A 73 10.14 -7.17 -10.01
CA LYS A 73 11.59 -7.45 -10.14
C LYS A 73 12.34 -6.25 -10.72
N LEU A 74 11.82 -5.67 -11.81
CA LEU A 74 12.41 -4.48 -12.44
C LEU A 74 12.61 -3.36 -11.41
N LEU A 75 11.64 -3.09 -10.56
CA LEU A 75 11.76 -2.11 -9.50
C LEU A 75 12.92 -2.43 -8.55
N ALA A 76 12.95 -3.65 -8.00
CA ALA A 76 13.97 -4.04 -7.04
C ALA A 76 15.38 -3.96 -7.63
N GLU A 77 15.55 -4.40 -8.88
CA GLU A 77 16.79 -4.33 -9.63
C GLU A 77 17.20 -2.88 -9.95
N HIS A 78 16.24 -2.04 -10.38
CA HIS A 78 16.47 -0.62 -10.65
C HIS A 78 16.96 0.13 -9.41
N LEU A 79 16.38 -0.16 -8.25
CA LEU A 79 16.76 0.45 -6.97
C LEU A 79 18.00 -0.22 -6.33
N GLY A 80 18.41 -1.39 -6.80
CA GLY A 80 19.49 -2.17 -6.22
C GLY A 80 19.18 -2.70 -4.81
N ILE A 81 17.91 -2.85 -4.45
CA ILE A 81 17.49 -3.37 -3.14
C ILE A 81 17.43 -4.90 -3.16
N PRO A 82 17.92 -5.59 -2.11
CA PRO A 82 17.73 -7.02 -1.97
C PRO A 82 16.25 -7.38 -1.89
N TYR A 83 15.86 -8.43 -2.61
CA TYR A 83 14.47 -8.90 -2.60
C TYR A 83 14.38 -10.43 -2.59
N GLU A 84 13.23 -10.92 -2.16
CA GLU A 84 12.90 -12.34 -2.19
C GLU A 84 11.47 -12.54 -2.71
N ILE A 85 11.27 -13.66 -3.42
CA ILE A 85 9.95 -14.07 -3.90
C ILE A 85 9.41 -15.12 -2.95
N VAL A 86 8.31 -14.79 -2.26
CA VAL A 86 7.62 -15.65 -1.29
C VAL A 86 6.19 -15.88 -1.77
N PRO A 87 5.90 -16.92 -2.58
CA PRO A 87 4.57 -17.19 -3.05
C PRO A 87 3.61 -17.48 -1.91
N ILE A 88 2.42 -16.87 -1.95
CA ILE A 88 1.38 -17.10 -0.93
C ILE A 88 0.35 -18.17 -1.35
N THR A 89 0.51 -18.78 -2.51
CA THR A 89 -0.49 -19.67 -3.14
C THR A 89 -0.83 -20.86 -2.27
N ASP A 90 0.17 -21.61 -1.79
CA ASP A 90 -0.06 -22.87 -1.08
C ASP A 90 -0.82 -22.65 0.23
N TYR A 91 -0.45 -21.62 1.01
CA TYR A 91 -1.17 -21.36 2.26
C TYR A 91 -2.49 -20.61 2.05
N PHE A 92 -2.65 -19.87 0.93
CA PHE A 92 -3.95 -19.35 0.52
C PHE A 92 -4.92 -20.52 0.20
N ASP A 93 -4.50 -21.47 -0.63
CA ASP A 93 -5.32 -22.61 -1.02
C ASP A 93 -5.61 -23.53 0.19
N ALA A 94 -4.64 -23.74 1.08
CA ALA A 94 -4.83 -24.49 2.32
C ALA A 94 -5.84 -23.81 3.27
N ALA A 95 -5.79 -22.48 3.40
CA ALA A 95 -6.74 -21.72 4.20
C ALA A 95 -8.16 -21.82 3.62
N ILE A 96 -8.33 -21.66 2.30
CA ILE A 96 -9.62 -21.82 1.63
C ILE A 96 -10.18 -23.23 1.85
N ALA A 97 -9.39 -24.28 1.61
CA ALA A 97 -9.81 -25.66 1.81
C ALA A 97 -10.18 -25.98 3.28
N THR A 98 -9.60 -25.22 4.23
CA THR A 98 -9.96 -25.32 5.64
C THR A 98 -11.28 -24.62 5.93
N PHE A 99 -11.49 -23.43 5.38
CA PHE A 99 -12.72 -22.63 5.59
C PHE A 99 -13.95 -23.26 4.93
N GLU A 100 -13.77 -23.96 3.80
CA GLU A 100 -14.85 -24.71 3.12
C GLU A 100 -15.44 -25.84 3.97
N LYS A 101 -14.76 -26.22 5.07
CA LYS A 101 -15.23 -27.23 6.04
C LYS A 101 -15.93 -26.60 7.26
N ALA A 102 -16.03 -25.28 7.32
CA ALA A 102 -16.63 -24.57 8.45
C ALA A 102 -18.16 -24.55 8.30
N ASP A 103 -18.86 -24.78 9.41
CA ASP A 103 -20.34 -24.81 9.43
C ASP A 103 -20.98 -23.45 9.72
N LEU A 104 -20.20 -22.45 10.20
CA LEU A 104 -20.72 -21.17 10.67
C LEU A 104 -20.57 -20.02 9.69
N PHE A 105 -19.84 -20.20 8.59
CA PHE A 105 -19.66 -19.18 7.55
C PHE A 105 -19.30 -19.82 6.21
N ASP A 106 -19.60 -19.08 5.13
CA ASP A 106 -19.31 -19.50 3.76
C ASP A 106 -18.04 -18.83 3.22
N VAL A 107 -17.38 -19.50 2.29
CA VAL A 107 -16.25 -18.93 1.55
C VAL A 107 -16.77 -18.03 0.43
N THR A 108 -17.13 -16.79 0.80
CA THR A 108 -17.64 -15.76 -0.12
C THR A 108 -16.53 -15.18 -1.01
N SER A 109 -16.92 -14.43 -2.04
CA SER A 109 -15.99 -13.62 -2.86
C SER A 109 -15.18 -12.63 -2.00
N ASP A 110 -15.84 -11.95 -1.07
CA ASP A 110 -15.20 -10.98 -0.18
C ASP A 110 -14.16 -11.64 0.74
N LEU A 111 -14.45 -12.83 1.26
CA LEU A 111 -13.48 -13.60 2.02
C LEU A 111 -12.25 -13.89 1.16
N ARG A 112 -12.42 -14.39 -0.06
CA ARG A 112 -11.29 -14.70 -0.96
C ARG A 112 -10.46 -13.47 -1.31
N ILE A 113 -11.10 -12.35 -1.62
CA ILE A 113 -10.43 -11.08 -1.96
C ILE A 113 -9.62 -10.58 -0.76
N ASN A 114 -10.19 -10.57 0.44
CA ASN A 114 -9.54 -10.02 1.63
C ASN A 114 -8.55 -10.99 2.30
N LEU A 115 -8.55 -12.26 1.97
CA LEU A 115 -7.61 -13.24 2.52
C LEU A 115 -6.19 -12.99 2.01
N ALA A 116 -6.01 -12.79 0.71
CA ALA A 116 -4.70 -12.61 0.11
C ALA A 116 -3.90 -11.44 0.72
N PRO A 117 -4.43 -10.21 0.87
CA PRO A 117 -3.74 -9.12 1.54
C PRO A 117 -3.38 -9.44 3.00
N ARG A 118 -4.23 -10.15 3.74
CA ARG A 118 -3.92 -10.57 5.12
C ARG A 118 -2.79 -11.58 5.20
N LEU A 119 -2.72 -12.52 4.26
CA LEU A 119 -1.61 -13.46 4.17
C LEU A 119 -0.30 -12.74 3.78
N ARG A 120 -0.36 -11.75 2.88
CA ARG A 120 0.80 -10.91 2.57
C ARG A 120 1.27 -10.13 3.79
N MET A 121 0.36 -9.52 4.55
CA MET A 121 0.70 -8.85 5.82
C MET A 121 1.41 -9.82 6.79
N ALA A 122 0.86 -11.00 7.00
CA ALA A 122 1.48 -12.00 7.88
C ALA A 122 2.88 -12.40 7.38
N THR A 123 3.08 -12.52 6.08
CA THR A 123 4.38 -12.81 5.45
C THR A 123 5.38 -11.69 5.68
N LEU A 124 4.96 -10.42 5.53
CA LEU A 124 5.83 -9.26 5.77
C LEU A 124 6.29 -9.19 7.24
N TYR A 125 5.39 -9.39 8.20
CA TYR A 125 5.76 -9.43 9.62
C TYR A 125 6.65 -10.63 9.96
N ALA A 126 6.41 -11.80 9.36
CA ALA A 126 7.31 -12.95 9.51
C ALA A 126 8.70 -12.64 8.94
N ALA A 127 8.79 -12.01 7.77
CA ALA A 127 10.05 -11.57 7.19
C ALA A 127 10.75 -10.53 8.08
N ALA A 128 10.02 -9.58 8.68
CA ALA A 128 10.58 -8.61 9.61
C ALA A 128 11.19 -9.27 10.84
N GLN A 129 10.46 -10.20 11.46
CA GLN A 129 10.93 -10.94 12.64
C GLN A 129 12.12 -11.86 12.33
N GLY A 130 12.21 -12.36 11.11
CA GLY A 130 13.30 -13.25 10.66
C GLY A 130 14.63 -12.55 10.36
N GLN A 131 14.72 -11.20 10.42
CA GLN A 131 15.94 -10.47 10.03
C GLN A 131 17.09 -10.55 11.04
N GLY A 132 16.84 -10.93 12.29
CA GLY A 132 17.84 -10.92 13.36
C GLY A 132 18.27 -9.52 13.83
N VAL A 133 17.67 -8.46 13.28
CA VAL A 133 17.81 -7.06 13.70
C VAL A 133 16.44 -6.41 13.74
N THR A 134 16.31 -5.30 14.48
CA THR A 134 15.07 -4.54 14.50
C THR A 134 14.61 -4.21 13.08
N SER A 135 13.40 -4.61 12.73
CA SER A 135 12.87 -4.45 11.39
C SER A 135 11.38 -4.10 11.43
N PHE A 136 10.95 -3.24 10.51
CA PHE A 136 9.60 -2.69 10.48
C PHE A 136 8.96 -2.90 9.12
N VAL A 137 7.69 -3.26 9.14
CA VAL A 137 6.86 -3.35 7.94
C VAL A 137 6.40 -1.95 7.54
N VAL A 138 6.69 -1.56 6.29
CA VAL A 138 6.29 -0.26 5.75
C VAL A 138 5.02 -0.42 4.93
N ASN A 139 4.00 0.37 5.31
CA ASN A 139 2.74 0.46 4.59
C ASN A 139 2.90 1.27 3.29
N THR A 140 2.15 0.92 2.27
CA THR A 140 2.20 1.54 0.93
C THR A 140 0.89 2.22 0.52
N CYS A 141 -0.13 2.28 1.40
CA CYS A 141 -1.38 2.97 1.10
C CYS A 141 -1.16 4.48 1.00
N ASN A 142 -1.87 5.13 0.07
CA ASN A 142 -1.86 6.57 -0.14
C ASN A 142 -3.15 7.23 0.41
N ALA A 143 -3.18 8.57 0.47
CA ALA A 143 -4.30 9.33 1.01
C ALA A 143 -5.62 9.07 0.27
N SER A 144 -5.59 8.89 -1.05
CA SER A 144 -6.79 8.70 -1.86
C SER A 144 -7.43 7.34 -1.57
N GLU A 145 -6.63 6.27 -1.51
CA GLU A 145 -7.08 4.93 -1.14
C GLU A 145 -7.63 4.90 0.29
N ASP A 146 -6.88 5.47 1.23
CA ASP A 146 -7.26 5.54 2.63
C ASP A 146 -8.55 6.36 2.82
N TYR A 147 -8.71 7.48 2.11
CA TYR A 147 -9.89 8.32 2.25
C TYR A 147 -11.20 7.56 1.99
N VAL A 148 -11.23 6.71 0.97
CA VAL A 148 -12.40 5.89 0.64
C VAL A 148 -12.34 4.48 1.23
N GLY A 149 -11.28 4.16 1.98
CA GLY A 149 -11.04 2.85 2.61
C GLY A 149 -10.87 1.73 1.59
N TYR A 150 -10.22 2.01 0.47
CA TYR A 150 -9.90 1.04 -0.57
C TYR A 150 -8.68 0.21 -0.18
N SER A 151 -8.81 -0.50 0.92
CA SER A 151 -7.79 -1.39 1.49
C SER A 151 -8.43 -2.45 2.38
N THR A 152 -7.72 -3.54 2.62
CA THR A 152 -8.15 -4.60 3.54
C THR A 152 -7.66 -4.30 4.94
N LYS A 153 -8.60 -4.12 5.88
CA LYS A 153 -8.26 -3.94 7.30
C LYS A 153 -7.45 -5.13 7.81
N TYR A 154 -6.28 -4.84 8.43
CA TYR A 154 -5.30 -5.84 8.86
C TYR A 154 -4.74 -6.72 7.73
N GLY A 155 -4.77 -6.20 6.50
CA GLY A 155 -4.09 -6.72 5.34
C GLY A 155 -3.11 -5.68 4.81
N ASP A 156 -3.34 -5.17 3.62
CA ASP A 156 -2.55 -4.08 3.01
C ASP A 156 -2.65 -2.74 3.76
N ALA A 157 -3.73 -2.51 4.55
CA ALA A 157 -3.81 -1.37 5.46
C ALA A 157 -2.86 -1.46 6.68
N ALA A 158 -2.19 -2.59 6.91
CA ALA A 158 -1.30 -2.77 8.05
C ALA A 158 0.13 -2.30 7.76
N GLY A 159 0.83 -1.90 8.81
CA GLY A 159 2.24 -1.51 8.79
C GLY A 159 2.64 -0.88 10.11
N ASP A 160 3.93 -0.73 10.32
CA ASP A 160 4.50 -0.05 11.49
C ASP A 160 4.69 1.46 11.23
N VAL A 161 4.85 1.82 9.96
CA VAL A 161 4.94 3.21 9.48
C VAL A 161 4.31 3.32 8.10
N SER A 162 3.60 4.42 7.85
CA SER A 162 3.02 4.76 6.55
C SER A 162 3.68 6.04 6.03
N LEU A 163 4.25 5.96 4.83
CA LEU A 163 4.97 7.08 4.22
C LEU A 163 4.10 7.90 3.25
N LEU A 164 3.09 7.27 2.65
CA LEU A 164 2.25 7.91 1.62
C LEU A 164 0.87 8.32 2.12
N GLN A 165 0.55 8.12 3.39
CA GLN A 165 -0.79 8.33 3.94
C GLN A 165 -1.34 9.77 3.81
N ASP A 166 -0.47 10.77 3.66
CA ASP A 166 -0.85 12.19 3.47
C ASP A 166 -0.67 12.68 2.02
N PHE A 167 -0.34 11.77 1.09
CA PHE A 167 -0.15 12.09 -0.33
C PHE A 167 -1.25 11.45 -1.18
N THR A 168 -1.90 12.26 -2.02
CA THR A 168 -2.88 11.77 -3.00
C THR A 168 -2.20 10.96 -4.11
N VAL A 169 -2.99 10.21 -4.89
CA VAL A 169 -2.47 9.47 -6.06
C VAL A 169 -1.72 10.40 -7.01
N THR A 170 -2.27 11.58 -7.29
CA THR A 170 -1.64 12.58 -8.15
C THR A 170 -0.28 13.04 -7.61
N GLU A 171 -0.17 13.25 -6.31
CA GLU A 171 1.09 13.64 -5.65
C GLU A 171 2.10 12.49 -5.63
N VAL A 172 1.65 11.24 -5.41
CA VAL A 172 2.50 10.05 -5.46
C VAL A 172 3.13 9.85 -6.85
N LEU A 173 2.37 10.07 -7.93
CA LEU A 173 2.90 10.03 -9.29
C LEU A 173 4.02 11.05 -9.48
N GLN A 174 3.82 12.31 -9.05
CA GLN A 174 4.84 13.36 -9.14
C GLN A 174 6.10 13.04 -8.33
N ILE A 175 5.95 12.43 -7.14
CA ILE A 175 7.08 11.96 -6.33
C ILE A 175 7.86 10.86 -7.08
N GLY A 176 7.15 9.92 -7.70
CA GLY A 176 7.77 8.85 -8.49
C GLY A 176 8.59 9.37 -9.67
N GLU A 177 8.03 10.35 -10.42
CA GLU A 177 8.73 11.04 -11.50
C GLU A 177 9.98 11.80 -10.99
N TYR A 178 9.82 12.55 -9.89
CA TYR A 178 10.92 13.28 -9.27
C TYR A 178 12.07 12.38 -8.81
N LEU A 179 11.75 11.19 -8.32
CA LEU A 179 12.74 10.17 -7.91
C LEU A 179 13.36 9.41 -9.09
N GLY A 180 12.95 9.70 -10.33
CA GLY A 180 13.48 9.08 -11.54
C GLY A 180 13.10 7.61 -11.72
N LEU A 181 11.96 7.20 -11.17
CA LEU A 181 11.45 5.85 -11.38
C LEU A 181 11.06 5.64 -12.85
N PRO A 182 11.22 4.42 -13.40
CA PRO A 182 10.78 4.10 -14.74
C PRO A 182 9.30 4.46 -14.96
N GLU A 183 8.98 5.14 -16.06
CA GLU A 183 7.64 5.57 -16.44
C GLU A 183 6.60 4.43 -16.34
N LYS A 184 6.99 3.25 -16.79
CA LYS A 184 6.18 2.03 -16.69
C LYS A 184 5.72 1.70 -15.27
N LEU A 185 6.52 2.00 -14.25
CA LEU A 185 6.21 1.70 -12.85
C LEU A 185 5.38 2.81 -12.20
N VAL A 186 5.50 4.04 -12.68
CA VAL A 186 4.80 5.21 -12.16
C VAL A 186 3.39 5.32 -12.77
N HIS A 187 3.29 5.23 -14.10
CA HIS A 187 2.04 5.49 -14.83
C HIS A 187 1.25 4.24 -15.22
N LYS A 188 1.58 3.10 -14.65
CA LYS A 188 0.80 1.88 -14.86
C LYS A 188 -0.61 2.06 -14.29
N ALA A 189 -1.61 1.71 -15.09
CA ALA A 189 -2.99 1.69 -14.63
C ALA A 189 -3.13 0.75 -13.43
N PRO A 190 -3.69 1.21 -12.29
CA PRO A 190 -3.89 0.36 -11.14
C PRO A 190 -4.85 -0.78 -11.48
N SER A 191 -4.44 -2.02 -11.19
CA SER A 191 -5.28 -3.20 -11.35
C SER A 191 -5.15 -4.10 -10.12
N ASP A 192 -6.25 -4.77 -9.76
CA ASP A 192 -6.23 -5.73 -8.64
C ASP A 192 -5.60 -7.07 -9.02
N GLY A 193 -5.22 -7.26 -10.28
CA GLY A 193 -4.67 -8.52 -10.81
C GLY A 193 -5.63 -9.71 -10.79
N LEU A 194 -6.91 -9.52 -10.46
CA LEU A 194 -7.88 -10.59 -10.23
C LEU A 194 -9.12 -10.52 -11.14
N SER A 195 -9.68 -9.33 -11.35
CA SER A 195 -10.98 -9.17 -12.02
C SER A 195 -10.88 -8.62 -13.44
N GLY A 196 -9.71 -8.14 -13.87
CA GLY A 196 -9.54 -7.42 -15.14
C GLY A 196 -10.17 -6.01 -15.15
N MET A 197 -10.75 -5.57 -14.03
CA MET A 197 -11.28 -4.22 -13.84
C MET A 197 -10.22 -3.33 -13.18
N THR A 198 -10.22 -2.05 -13.52
CA THR A 198 -9.40 -1.06 -12.84
C THR A 198 -9.98 -0.71 -11.46
N ASP A 199 -9.18 -0.10 -10.59
CA ASP A 199 -9.68 0.41 -9.31
C ASP A 199 -10.75 1.46 -9.50
N GLU A 200 -10.61 2.34 -10.50
CA GLU A 200 -11.60 3.37 -10.85
C GLU A 200 -12.95 2.77 -11.30
N ASP A 201 -12.92 1.65 -12.04
CA ASP A 201 -14.15 0.93 -12.42
C ASP A 201 -14.91 0.43 -11.18
N LYS A 202 -14.19 -0.04 -10.16
CA LYS A 202 -14.80 -0.51 -8.89
C LYS A 202 -15.24 0.61 -7.98
N LEU A 203 -14.51 1.71 -7.97
CA LEU A 203 -14.84 2.89 -7.18
C LEU A 203 -16.05 3.62 -7.77
N GLY A 204 -16.19 3.65 -9.10
CA GLY A 204 -17.21 4.38 -9.83
C GLY A 204 -16.88 5.86 -10.02
N PHE A 205 -15.62 6.25 -9.82
CA PHE A 205 -15.07 7.59 -10.08
C PHE A 205 -13.56 7.49 -10.26
N THR A 206 -12.95 8.52 -10.83
CA THR A 206 -11.52 8.57 -11.08
C THR A 206 -10.74 9.05 -9.85
N TYR A 207 -9.47 8.66 -9.75
CA TYR A 207 -8.57 9.22 -8.72
C TYR A 207 -8.41 10.73 -8.87
N ALA A 208 -8.41 11.27 -10.08
CA ALA A 208 -8.37 12.72 -10.30
C ALA A 208 -9.57 13.44 -9.66
N GLN A 209 -10.78 12.88 -9.77
CA GLN A 209 -11.98 13.41 -9.10
C GLN A 209 -11.87 13.29 -7.57
N LEU A 210 -11.38 12.16 -7.07
CA LEU A 210 -11.18 11.93 -5.65
C LEU A 210 -10.17 12.91 -5.06
N ASP A 211 -9.00 13.06 -5.70
CA ASP A 211 -7.92 13.94 -5.27
C ASP A 211 -8.35 15.41 -5.25
N ALA A 212 -9.10 15.83 -6.29
CA ALA A 212 -9.70 17.17 -6.32
C ALA A 212 -10.64 17.39 -5.13
N TYR A 213 -11.49 16.40 -4.80
CA TYR A 213 -12.44 16.49 -3.69
C TYR A 213 -11.79 16.41 -2.32
N ILE A 214 -10.73 15.64 -2.16
CA ILE A 214 -9.91 15.62 -0.93
C ILE A 214 -9.28 16.98 -0.70
N SER A 215 -8.75 17.60 -1.76
CA SER A 215 -8.05 18.88 -1.70
C SER A 215 -8.99 20.07 -1.49
N ASP A 216 -10.19 20.04 -2.10
CA ASP A 216 -11.21 21.07 -2.00
C ASP A 216 -12.63 20.45 -2.08
N LYS A 217 -13.39 20.54 -1.01
CA LYS A 217 -14.77 20.04 -0.95
C LYS A 217 -15.74 20.73 -1.92
N ASN A 218 -15.36 21.89 -2.44
CA ASN A 218 -16.11 22.62 -3.46
C ASN A 218 -15.59 22.33 -4.89
N ALA A 219 -14.73 21.32 -5.07
CA ALA A 219 -14.24 20.94 -6.40
C ALA A 219 -15.38 20.75 -7.40
N ASP A 220 -15.15 21.16 -8.64
CA ASP A 220 -16.10 21.04 -9.74
C ASP A 220 -16.13 19.60 -10.28
N ILE A 221 -16.81 18.73 -9.53
CA ILE A 221 -17.08 17.33 -9.89
C ILE A 221 -18.56 17.03 -9.70
N PRO A 222 -19.13 16.02 -10.37
CA PRO A 222 -20.54 15.66 -10.27
C PRO A 222 -20.99 15.41 -8.81
N GLU A 223 -22.18 15.90 -8.45
CA GLU A 223 -22.69 15.76 -7.07
C GLU A 223 -22.95 14.31 -6.64
N ASP A 224 -23.31 13.44 -7.56
CA ASP A 224 -23.45 12.00 -7.33
C ASP A 224 -22.12 11.33 -7.02
N VAL A 225 -21.03 11.80 -7.64
CA VAL A 225 -19.65 11.37 -7.35
C VAL A 225 -19.26 11.83 -5.93
N LYS A 226 -19.49 13.09 -5.56
CA LYS A 226 -19.25 13.59 -4.18
C LYS A 226 -19.98 12.74 -3.15
N ALA A 227 -21.28 12.52 -3.37
CA ALA A 227 -22.10 11.69 -2.49
C ALA A 227 -21.59 10.23 -2.40
N SER A 228 -21.06 9.69 -3.49
CA SER A 228 -20.45 8.35 -3.50
C SER A 228 -19.17 8.30 -2.68
N ILE A 229 -18.28 9.29 -2.85
CA ILE A 229 -17.03 9.42 -2.09
C ILE A 229 -17.35 9.54 -0.59
N ASP A 230 -18.26 10.41 -0.19
CA ASP A 230 -18.63 10.62 1.21
C ASP A 230 -19.22 9.36 1.85
N ARG A 231 -20.09 8.63 1.14
CA ARG A 231 -20.62 7.34 1.64
C ARG A 231 -19.51 6.33 1.89
N LYS A 232 -18.56 6.20 0.94
CA LYS A 232 -17.42 5.27 1.09
C LYS A 232 -16.52 5.71 2.24
N HIS A 233 -16.21 6.99 2.37
CA HIS A 233 -15.44 7.55 3.47
C HIS A 233 -16.03 7.19 4.82
N VAL A 234 -17.29 7.55 5.06
CA VAL A 234 -17.97 7.28 6.34
C VAL A 234 -18.05 5.79 6.65
N ALA A 235 -18.42 4.96 5.66
CA ALA A 235 -18.52 3.51 5.84
C ALA A 235 -17.19 2.85 6.21
N ASN A 236 -16.07 3.40 5.76
CA ASN A 236 -14.75 2.81 5.91
C ASN A 236 -13.86 3.47 6.99
N LEU A 237 -14.33 4.53 7.68
CA LEU A 237 -13.56 5.20 8.74
C LEU A 237 -12.95 4.23 9.78
N HIS A 238 -13.66 3.14 10.09
CA HIS A 238 -13.21 2.13 11.04
C HIS A 238 -11.92 1.39 10.61
N LYS A 239 -11.52 1.50 9.34
CA LYS A 239 -10.26 0.91 8.84
C LYS A 239 -9.04 1.75 9.21
N LEU A 240 -9.22 3.07 9.30
CA LEU A 240 -8.17 4.06 9.54
C LEU A 240 -8.02 4.44 11.01
N GLN A 241 -9.02 4.13 11.82
CA GLN A 241 -9.02 4.48 13.23
C GLN A 241 -8.40 3.38 14.08
N LEU A 242 -7.71 3.78 15.14
CA LEU A 242 -7.29 2.85 16.18
C LEU A 242 -8.51 2.11 16.72
N MET A 243 -8.30 0.88 17.15
CA MET A 243 -9.35 0.06 17.77
C MET A 243 -9.97 0.83 18.94
N PRO A 244 -11.30 1.08 18.90
CA PRO A 244 -11.96 1.74 20.02
C PRO A 244 -11.90 0.85 21.27
N ALA A 245 -11.52 1.44 22.40
CA ALA A 245 -11.43 0.74 23.68
C ALA A 245 -12.35 1.38 24.71
N TYR A 246 -12.99 0.55 25.53
CA TYR A 246 -13.74 1.01 26.70
C TYR A 246 -12.78 1.69 27.69
N LYS A 247 -13.11 2.91 28.11
CA LYS A 247 -12.40 3.63 29.16
C LYS A 247 -13.21 3.57 30.44
N ARG A 248 -12.56 3.15 31.54
CA ARG A 248 -13.17 3.25 32.88
C ARG A 248 -13.33 4.74 33.23
N HIS A 249 -14.47 5.10 33.78
CA HIS A 249 -14.74 6.41 34.36
C HIS A 249 -14.32 6.42 35.81
#